data_f7348aa72ffdadb193690dccd94556a9
#
_entry.id   f7348aa72ffdadb193690dccd94556a9
#
_cell.length_a   1.000
_cell.length_b   1.000
_cell.length_c   1.000
_cell.angle_alpha   90.00
_cell.angle_beta   90.00
_cell.angle_gamma   90.00
#
_symmetry.space_group_name_H-M   'P 1'
#
loop_
_entity.id
_entity.type
_entity.pdbx_description
1 polymer ?
#
loop_
_entity_poly.entity_id
_entity_poly.type
_entity_poly.pdbx_seq_one_letter_code
_entity_poly.pdbx_strand_id
1 'polypeptide(L)'
;NNVPVVGKHEVSRHHEMTWLRIDRYYYGDVENPNVVYQPLMCQHCNNAPCENVCPVNATNHSSDGLNQMAYNRCVGTRYCANNCPYKVRRFNWFDFTAADLFPVNQHNLAGETDKPYYAENLVRMVLNPDVTVRSRGVIEKCSFCIQRIQEGKLSAKKEQRSLNDNDVKTACQTACPTGAITFGDMNNKSGKLANKLE
;
A
#
# COMPACT_ATOMS: atom_id res chain seq x y z
N ASN A 1 -2.24 7.69 -5.43
CA ASN A 1 -2.32 6.23 -5.27
C ASN A 1 -3.04 5.50 -6.42
N ASN A 2 -3.65 6.21 -7.37
CA ASN A 2 -4.48 5.58 -8.41
C ASN A 2 -5.51 4.59 -7.82
N VAL A 3 -6.06 4.94 -6.67
CA VAL A 3 -7.09 4.17 -5.97
C VAL A 3 -8.39 4.95 -6.08
N PRO A 4 -9.51 4.33 -6.41
CA PRO A 4 -10.79 5.03 -6.48
C PRO A 4 -11.29 5.41 -5.09
N VAL A 5 -12.12 6.40 -5.07
CA VAL A 5 -12.92 6.73 -3.91
C VAL A 5 -14.02 5.66 -3.77
N VAL A 6 -13.95 4.92 -2.68
CA VAL A 6 -14.94 3.89 -2.36
C VAL A 6 -16.04 4.51 -1.51
N GLY A 7 -17.28 4.44 -1.98
CA GLY A 7 -18.44 5.02 -1.30
C GLY A 7 -18.85 4.23 -0.04
N LYS A 8 -19.70 4.85 0.78
CA LYS A 8 -20.20 4.30 2.04
C LYS A 8 -20.83 2.90 1.88
N HIS A 9 -21.56 2.67 0.79
CA HIS A 9 -22.21 1.39 0.51
C HIS A 9 -21.17 0.25 0.37
N GLU A 10 -20.06 0.50 -0.33
CA GLU A 10 -19.01 -0.51 -0.48
C GLU A 10 -18.21 -0.71 0.82
N VAL A 11 -18.00 0.35 1.58
CA VAL A 11 -17.36 0.25 2.90
C VAL A 11 -18.19 -0.61 3.85
N SER A 12 -19.53 -0.48 3.83
CA SER A 12 -20.42 -1.31 4.65
C SER A 12 -20.39 -2.81 4.26
N ARG A 13 -19.94 -3.12 3.05
CA ARG A 13 -19.71 -4.48 2.54
C ARG A 13 -18.28 -4.99 2.77
N HIS A 14 -17.46 -4.28 3.52
CA HIS A 14 -16.04 -4.56 3.73
C HIS A 14 -15.18 -4.51 2.44
N HIS A 15 -15.58 -3.66 1.49
CA HIS A 15 -14.86 -3.44 0.24
C HIS A 15 -13.99 -2.18 0.29
N GLU A 16 -13.62 -1.72 1.47
CA GLU A 16 -12.74 -0.56 1.62
C GLU A 16 -11.35 -0.78 1.01
N MET A 17 -10.81 0.25 0.37
CA MET A 17 -9.52 0.22 -0.30
C MET A 17 -8.47 1.14 0.37
N THR A 18 -8.78 1.69 1.54
CA THR A 18 -7.84 2.53 2.30
C THR A 18 -6.71 1.67 2.87
N TRP A 19 -5.47 2.02 2.55
CA TRP A 19 -4.29 1.28 3.04
C TRP A 19 -3.87 1.66 4.46
N LEU A 20 -4.29 2.83 4.91
CA LEU A 20 -4.13 3.29 6.29
C LEU A 20 -5.50 3.31 6.94
N ARG A 21 -5.60 2.64 8.06
CA ARG A 21 -6.78 2.59 8.93
C ARG A 21 -6.52 3.45 10.16
N ILE A 22 -7.53 4.08 10.69
CA ILE A 22 -7.45 4.80 11.96
C ILE A 22 -8.35 4.09 12.96
N ASP A 23 -7.73 3.45 13.96
CA ASP A 23 -8.42 2.80 15.05
C ASP A 23 -8.66 3.82 16.18
N ARG A 24 -9.82 3.72 16.82
CA ARG A 24 -10.22 4.57 17.94
C ARG A 24 -10.28 3.74 19.20
N TYR A 25 -9.64 4.23 20.24
CA TYR A 25 -9.66 3.61 21.56
C TYR A 25 -10.25 4.60 22.54
N TYR A 26 -11.13 4.10 23.41
CA TYR A 26 -11.84 4.88 24.41
C TYR A 26 -11.34 4.46 25.79
N TYR A 27 -11.09 5.43 26.66
CA TYR A 27 -10.68 5.18 28.05
C TYR A 27 -11.21 6.26 28.99
N GLY A 28 -11.31 5.93 30.28
CA GLY A 28 -11.82 6.84 31.32
C GLY A 28 -13.28 6.64 31.62
N ASP A 29 -13.99 7.73 31.88
CA ASP A 29 -15.42 7.70 32.24
C ASP A 29 -16.28 7.26 31.06
N VAL A 30 -17.26 6.39 31.34
CA VAL A 30 -18.19 5.87 30.32
C VAL A 30 -19.08 6.97 29.75
N GLU A 31 -19.50 7.94 30.58
CA GLU A 31 -20.34 9.06 30.15
C GLU A 31 -19.57 10.15 29.38
N ASN A 32 -18.26 10.26 29.61
CA ASN A 32 -17.39 11.23 28.94
C ASN A 32 -16.01 10.64 28.65
N PRO A 33 -15.92 9.70 27.71
CA PRO A 33 -14.68 8.98 27.44
C PRO A 33 -13.65 9.86 26.73
N ASN A 34 -12.39 9.70 27.09
CA ASN A 34 -11.28 10.18 26.29
C ASN A 34 -11.06 9.28 25.09
N VAL A 35 -10.69 9.86 23.95
CA VAL A 35 -10.49 9.12 22.69
C VAL A 35 -9.03 9.23 22.25
N VAL A 36 -8.41 8.09 21.94
CA VAL A 36 -7.10 8.00 21.31
C VAL A 36 -7.24 7.42 19.90
N TYR A 37 -6.57 8.03 18.96
CA TYR A 37 -6.55 7.60 17.56
C TYR A 37 -5.20 6.98 17.23
N GLN A 38 -5.22 5.77 16.68
CA GLN A 38 -4.02 5.08 16.23
C GLN A 38 -4.08 4.84 14.72
N PRO A 39 -3.23 5.49 13.91
CA PRO A 39 -3.07 5.15 12.51
C PRO A 39 -2.37 3.79 12.39
N LEU A 40 -2.95 2.90 11.60
CA LEU A 40 -2.45 1.55 11.41
C LEU A 40 -2.35 1.22 9.93
N MET A 41 -1.15 0.82 9.51
CA MET A 41 -0.82 0.45 8.14
C MET A 41 0.02 -0.82 8.13
N CYS A 42 0.43 -1.30 6.95
CA CYS A 42 1.37 -2.43 6.87
C CYS A 42 2.65 -2.10 7.65
N GLN A 43 3.02 -2.99 8.57
CA GLN A 43 4.22 -2.83 9.40
C GLN A 43 5.47 -3.40 8.74
N HIS A 44 5.37 -3.91 7.52
CA HIS A 44 6.48 -4.52 6.77
C HIS A 44 7.31 -5.48 7.66
N CYS A 45 6.59 -6.38 8.35
CA CYS A 45 7.16 -7.30 9.35
C CYS A 45 8.36 -8.08 8.80
N ASN A 46 9.43 -8.19 9.58
CA ASN A 46 10.61 -8.98 9.21
C ASN A 46 10.27 -10.46 8.99
N ASN A 47 9.43 -11.03 9.85
CA ASN A 47 8.91 -12.40 9.74
C ASN A 47 7.43 -12.31 9.36
N ALA A 48 7.16 -11.96 8.10
CA ALA A 48 5.83 -11.63 7.64
C ALA A 48 4.96 -12.89 7.44
N PRO A 49 3.94 -13.13 8.29
CA PRO A 49 3.09 -14.32 8.16
C PRO A 49 2.26 -14.33 6.88
N CYS A 50 2.10 -13.19 6.23
CA CYS A 50 1.42 -13.08 4.95
C CYS A 50 2.25 -13.65 3.78
N GLU A 51 3.57 -13.77 3.91
CA GLU A 51 4.43 -14.33 2.87
C GLU A 51 4.35 -15.86 2.85
N ASN A 52 4.32 -16.48 4.03
CA ASN A 52 4.32 -17.94 4.17
C ASN A 52 3.05 -18.59 3.61
N VAL A 53 1.95 -17.86 3.53
CA VAL A 53 0.66 -18.37 3.09
C VAL A 53 0.32 -18.04 1.63
N CYS A 54 1.20 -17.32 0.94
CA CYS A 54 0.96 -16.97 -0.45
C CYS A 54 1.32 -18.14 -1.40
N PRO A 55 0.36 -18.75 -2.09
CA PRO A 55 0.62 -19.93 -2.92
C PRO A 55 1.49 -19.64 -4.14
N VAL A 56 1.56 -18.38 -4.56
CA VAL A 56 2.29 -17.94 -5.75
C VAL A 56 3.47 -17.01 -5.43
N ASN A 57 3.80 -16.86 -4.15
CA ASN A 57 4.86 -15.96 -3.69
C ASN A 57 4.72 -14.53 -4.24
N ALA A 58 3.48 -14.02 -4.32
CA ALA A 58 3.20 -12.65 -4.73
C ALA A 58 3.54 -11.64 -3.61
N THR A 59 3.66 -12.10 -2.38
CA THR A 59 4.10 -11.31 -1.23
C THR A 59 5.50 -11.76 -0.86
N ASN A 60 6.47 -10.85 -0.92
CA ASN A 60 7.87 -11.14 -0.66
C ASN A 60 8.60 -9.94 -0.07
N HIS A 61 9.81 -10.14 0.47
CA HIS A 61 10.69 -9.08 0.93
C HIS A 61 11.63 -8.57 -0.15
N SER A 62 11.85 -7.27 -0.16
CA SER A 62 12.97 -6.66 -0.88
C SER A 62 14.24 -6.71 -0.04
N SER A 63 15.39 -6.44 -0.67
CA SER A 63 16.66 -6.26 0.02
C SER A 63 16.67 -5.09 1.02
N ASP A 64 15.72 -4.17 0.88
CA ASP A 64 15.54 -3.03 1.78
C ASP A 64 14.66 -3.34 3.00
N GLY A 65 14.21 -4.59 3.16
CA GLY A 65 13.30 -4.99 4.23
C GLY A 65 11.83 -4.63 3.98
N LEU A 66 11.47 -4.21 2.77
CA LEU A 66 10.08 -3.90 2.43
C LEU A 66 9.32 -5.19 2.08
N ASN A 67 8.19 -5.41 2.73
CA ASN A 67 7.25 -6.42 2.30
C ASN A 67 6.51 -5.91 1.05
N GLN A 68 6.74 -6.54 -0.09
CA GLN A 68 6.25 -6.13 -1.40
C GLN A 68 5.06 -6.97 -1.86
N MET A 69 4.32 -6.44 -2.84
CA MET A 69 3.29 -7.16 -3.58
C MET A 69 3.61 -7.16 -5.07
N ALA A 70 3.78 -8.37 -5.64
CA ALA A 70 3.81 -8.56 -7.09
C ALA A 70 2.37 -8.67 -7.60
N TYR A 71 1.78 -7.56 -8.01
CA TYR A 71 0.37 -7.48 -8.38
C TYR A 71 0.00 -8.38 -9.57
N ASN A 72 0.89 -8.50 -10.55
CA ASN A 72 0.70 -9.37 -11.71
C ASN A 72 0.85 -10.88 -11.40
N ARG A 73 1.30 -11.23 -10.21
CA ARG A 73 1.42 -12.62 -9.75
C ARG A 73 0.30 -12.99 -8.79
N CYS A 74 -0.34 -12.02 -8.17
CA CYS A 74 -1.39 -12.24 -7.19
C CYS A 74 -2.62 -12.88 -7.84
N VAL A 75 -3.06 -14.02 -7.32
CA VAL A 75 -4.26 -14.75 -7.77
C VAL A 75 -5.47 -14.54 -6.85
N GLY A 76 -5.36 -13.68 -5.85
CA GLY A 76 -6.48 -13.23 -5.03
C GLY A 76 -7.02 -14.25 -4.03
N THR A 77 -6.23 -15.20 -3.55
CA THR A 77 -6.67 -16.19 -2.53
C THR A 77 -7.06 -15.53 -1.21
N ARG A 78 -6.60 -14.32 -0.93
CA ARG A 78 -6.87 -13.53 0.28
C ARG A 78 -6.32 -14.12 1.58
N TYR A 79 -5.65 -15.26 1.53
CA TYR A 79 -5.09 -15.87 2.74
C TYR A 79 -4.08 -14.94 3.43
N CYS A 80 -3.29 -14.20 2.68
CA CYS A 80 -2.37 -13.20 3.26
C CYS A 80 -3.09 -12.08 4.02
N ALA A 81 -4.31 -11.70 3.62
CA ALA A 81 -5.13 -10.74 4.33
C ALA A 81 -5.69 -11.33 5.63
N ASN A 82 -6.14 -12.58 5.59
CA ASN A 82 -6.62 -13.29 6.78
C ASN A 82 -5.49 -13.53 7.79
N ASN A 83 -4.29 -13.82 7.31
CA ASN A 83 -3.13 -14.10 8.16
C ASN A 83 -2.40 -12.84 8.67
N CYS A 84 -2.77 -11.65 8.16
CA CYS A 84 -2.20 -10.40 8.63
C CYS A 84 -2.69 -10.07 10.06
N PRO A 85 -1.80 -9.95 11.07
CA PRO A 85 -2.22 -9.62 12.44
C PRO A 85 -2.78 -8.20 12.55
N TYR A 86 -2.35 -7.29 11.67
CA TYR A 86 -2.80 -5.90 11.64
C TYR A 86 -4.05 -5.68 10.77
N LYS A 87 -4.48 -6.68 9.98
CA LYS A 87 -5.65 -6.59 9.10
C LYS A 87 -5.63 -5.37 8.17
N VAL A 88 -4.47 -5.12 7.56
CA VAL A 88 -4.24 -3.92 6.72
C VAL A 88 -4.02 -4.24 5.23
N ARG A 89 -4.38 -5.45 4.82
CA ARG A 89 -4.36 -5.87 3.43
C ARG A 89 -5.76 -5.78 2.86
N ARG A 90 -5.88 -5.16 1.67
CA ARG A 90 -7.16 -4.88 1.02
C ARG A 90 -7.28 -5.71 -0.26
N PHE A 91 -8.41 -6.34 -0.43
CA PHE A 91 -8.72 -7.03 -1.69
C PHE A 91 -9.37 -6.05 -2.64
N ASN A 92 -8.85 -5.95 -3.86
CA ASN A 92 -9.40 -5.07 -4.87
C ASN A 92 -10.62 -5.71 -5.55
N TRP A 93 -11.81 -5.24 -5.20
CA TRP A 93 -13.08 -5.68 -5.77
C TRP A 93 -13.44 -4.93 -7.06
N PHE A 94 -12.71 -3.89 -7.41
CA PHE A 94 -13.09 -2.92 -8.41
C PHE A 94 -12.24 -3.03 -9.66
N ASP A 95 -12.88 -2.79 -10.80
CA ASP A 95 -12.19 -2.56 -12.05
C ASP A 95 -12.06 -1.05 -12.29
N PHE A 96 -10.83 -0.56 -12.20
CA PHE A 96 -10.57 0.86 -12.33
C PHE A 96 -10.20 1.19 -13.77
N THR A 97 -11.19 1.62 -14.55
CA THR A 97 -10.98 2.19 -15.86
C THR A 97 -10.08 1.32 -16.76
N ALA A 98 -10.45 0.06 -16.89
CA ALA A 98 -9.68 -0.86 -17.74
C ALA A 98 -8.16 -0.81 -17.44
N ALA A 99 -7.84 -0.76 -16.16
CA ALA A 99 -6.45 -0.66 -15.68
C ALA A 99 -5.66 -1.95 -15.87
N ASP A 100 -6.18 -2.89 -16.62
CA ASP A 100 -5.49 -4.13 -16.91
C ASP A 100 -4.18 -3.87 -17.67
N LEU A 101 -3.11 -4.46 -17.18
CA LEU A 101 -1.81 -4.40 -17.83
C LEU A 101 -1.77 -5.21 -19.14
N PHE A 102 -2.70 -6.16 -19.31
CA PHE A 102 -2.76 -7.07 -20.43
C PHE A 102 -4.17 -7.13 -21.07
N PRO A 103 -4.66 -6.00 -21.57
CA PRO A 103 -6.02 -5.89 -22.06
C PRO A 103 -6.35 -6.88 -23.19
N VAL A 104 -5.37 -7.20 -24.03
CA VAL A 104 -5.54 -8.12 -25.14
C VAL A 104 -5.93 -9.53 -24.68
N ASN A 105 -5.40 -9.98 -23.56
CA ASN A 105 -5.70 -11.31 -23.03
C ASN A 105 -7.12 -11.39 -22.46
N GLN A 106 -7.59 -10.35 -21.78
CA GLN A 106 -8.97 -10.29 -21.29
C GLN A 106 -9.98 -10.14 -22.41
N HIS A 107 -9.66 -9.35 -23.42
CA HIS A 107 -10.51 -9.15 -24.59
C HIS A 107 -10.77 -10.46 -25.33
N ASN A 108 -9.72 -11.24 -25.52
CA ASN A 108 -9.83 -12.55 -26.19
C ASN A 108 -10.64 -13.57 -25.37
N LEU A 109 -10.60 -13.51 -24.04
CA LEU A 109 -11.37 -14.37 -23.16
C LEU A 109 -12.84 -14.00 -23.10
N ALA A 110 -13.17 -12.72 -23.25
CA ALA A 110 -14.54 -12.22 -23.22
C ALA A 110 -15.27 -12.33 -24.56
N GLY A 111 -14.58 -12.67 -25.63
CA GLY A 111 -15.17 -12.81 -26.97
C GLY A 111 -15.64 -11.50 -27.62
N GLU A 112 -15.35 -10.37 -27.03
CA GLU A 112 -15.69 -9.04 -27.55
C GLU A 112 -14.53 -8.50 -28.40
N THR A 113 -14.55 -8.76 -29.70
CA THR A 113 -13.45 -8.36 -30.60
C THR A 113 -13.56 -6.94 -31.16
N ASP A 114 -14.69 -6.26 -30.99
CA ASP A 114 -15.01 -5.07 -31.78
C ASP A 114 -14.97 -3.73 -31.04
N LYS A 115 -14.72 -3.71 -29.72
CA LYS A 115 -14.54 -2.45 -29.00
C LYS A 115 -13.05 -2.15 -28.85
N PRO A 116 -12.56 -1.04 -29.43
CA PRO A 116 -11.18 -0.66 -29.21
C PRO A 116 -10.97 -0.36 -27.74
N TYR A 117 -10.26 -1.22 -27.06
CA TYR A 117 -9.83 -1.07 -25.66
C TYR A 117 -9.17 0.30 -25.41
N TYR A 118 -8.70 0.94 -26.46
CA TYR A 118 -8.06 2.25 -26.45
C TYR A 118 -9.01 3.44 -26.23
N ALA A 119 -10.31 3.24 -26.28
CA ALA A 119 -11.28 4.33 -26.09
C ALA A 119 -11.21 4.98 -24.71
N GLU A 120 -10.66 4.27 -23.72
CA GLU A 120 -10.52 4.75 -22.34
C GLU A 120 -9.13 5.31 -22.01
N ASN A 121 -8.24 5.42 -22.98
CA ASN A 121 -6.89 5.95 -22.77
C ASN A 121 -6.89 7.38 -22.19
N LEU A 122 -7.88 8.20 -22.53
CA LEU A 122 -8.01 9.56 -21.97
C LEU A 122 -8.21 9.54 -20.45
N VAL A 123 -8.99 8.61 -19.93
CA VAL A 123 -9.21 8.44 -18.48
C VAL A 123 -7.91 7.99 -17.78
N ARG A 124 -7.12 7.17 -18.45
CA ARG A 124 -5.82 6.73 -17.93
C ARG A 124 -4.78 7.85 -17.84
N MET A 125 -4.92 8.89 -18.64
CA MET A 125 -4.00 10.05 -18.62
C MET A 125 -4.07 10.88 -17.33
N VAL A 126 -5.14 10.75 -16.53
CA VAL A 126 -5.25 11.41 -15.21
C VAL A 126 -4.56 10.62 -14.10
N LEU A 127 -4.15 9.38 -14.38
CA LEU A 127 -3.48 8.54 -13.41
C LEU A 127 -2.01 8.95 -13.25
N ASN A 128 -1.48 8.81 -12.04
CA ASN A 128 -0.05 9.02 -11.79
C ASN A 128 0.76 7.92 -12.49
N PRO A 129 1.64 8.25 -13.45
CA PRO A 129 2.41 7.25 -14.19
C PRO A 129 3.42 6.48 -13.31
N ASP A 130 3.85 7.05 -12.18
CA ASP A 130 4.79 6.42 -11.26
C ASP A 130 4.13 5.38 -10.35
N VAL A 131 2.82 5.26 -10.41
CA VAL A 131 2.06 4.33 -9.55
C VAL A 131 1.34 3.30 -10.41
N THR A 132 1.64 2.03 -10.18
CA THR A 132 0.94 0.92 -10.83
C THR A 132 -0.55 0.97 -10.50
N VAL A 133 -1.38 0.93 -11.53
CA VAL A 133 -2.81 0.69 -11.38
C VAL A 133 -3.03 -0.82 -11.28
N ARG A 134 -3.68 -1.26 -10.20
CA ARG A 134 -3.87 -2.68 -9.90
C ARG A 134 -5.14 -3.16 -10.53
N SER A 135 -5.11 -4.37 -11.05
CA SER A 135 -6.28 -5.03 -11.60
C SER A 135 -7.23 -5.51 -10.49
N ARG A 136 -8.48 -5.76 -10.87
CA ARG A 136 -9.46 -6.41 -10.00
C ARG A 136 -8.94 -7.78 -9.55
N GLY A 137 -9.20 -8.14 -8.31
CA GLY A 137 -8.90 -9.47 -7.77
C GLY A 137 -7.51 -9.62 -7.15
N VAL A 138 -6.74 -8.54 -7.01
CA VAL A 138 -5.43 -8.57 -6.33
C VAL A 138 -5.53 -8.02 -4.92
N ILE A 139 -4.55 -8.38 -4.09
CA ILE A 139 -4.38 -7.78 -2.75
C ILE A 139 -3.51 -6.54 -2.84
N GLU A 140 -3.95 -5.49 -2.18
CA GLU A 140 -3.21 -4.23 -2.04
C GLU A 140 -2.87 -3.95 -0.58
N LYS A 141 -1.82 -3.17 -0.37
CA LYS A 141 -1.37 -2.73 0.94
C LYS A 141 -0.45 -1.52 0.85
N CYS A 142 -0.17 -0.90 1.98
CA CYS A 142 0.82 0.16 2.07
C CYS A 142 2.21 -0.32 1.58
N SER A 143 2.85 0.49 0.75
CA SER A 143 4.18 0.23 0.19
C SER A 143 5.29 1.05 0.87
N PHE A 144 5.00 1.75 1.97
CA PHE A 144 5.88 2.78 2.57
C PHE A 144 6.30 3.88 1.59
N CYS A 145 5.41 4.24 0.66
CA CYS A 145 5.68 5.24 -0.39
C CYS A 145 6.95 4.89 -1.18
N ILE A 146 7.00 3.70 -1.75
CA ILE A 146 8.17 3.18 -2.48
C ILE A 146 8.74 4.18 -3.50
N GLN A 147 7.89 4.98 -4.15
CA GLN A 147 8.30 6.02 -5.09
C GLN A 147 9.19 7.06 -4.41
N ARG A 148 8.81 7.51 -3.20
CA ARG A 148 9.61 8.47 -2.42
C ARG A 148 10.91 7.85 -1.91
N ILE A 149 10.91 6.56 -1.58
CA ILE A 149 12.13 5.83 -1.21
C ILE A 149 13.08 5.78 -2.40
N GLN A 150 12.59 5.46 -3.60
CA GLN A 150 13.41 5.40 -4.80
C GLN A 150 13.94 6.80 -5.20
N GLU A 151 13.13 7.84 -5.05
CA GLU A 151 13.55 9.23 -5.26
C GLU A 151 14.67 9.62 -4.30
N GLY A 152 14.53 9.34 -3.01
CA GLY A 152 15.57 9.59 -2.00
C GLY A 152 16.87 8.85 -2.31
N LYS A 153 16.78 7.57 -2.69
CA LYS A 153 17.94 6.77 -3.12
C LYS A 153 18.63 7.37 -4.35
N LEU A 154 17.84 7.80 -5.33
CA LEU A 154 18.39 8.41 -6.54
C LEU A 154 19.12 9.72 -6.24
N SER A 155 18.55 10.57 -5.38
CA SER A 155 19.16 11.83 -4.94
C SER A 155 20.46 11.58 -4.18
N ALA A 156 20.47 10.67 -3.22
CA ALA A 156 21.66 10.29 -2.47
C ALA A 156 22.76 9.73 -3.41
N LYS A 157 22.38 8.90 -4.39
CA LYS A 157 23.31 8.37 -5.38
C LYS A 157 23.93 9.47 -6.27
N LYS A 158 23.12 10.44 -6.70
CA LYS A 158 23.62 11.60 -7.48
C LYS A 158 24.61 12.44 -6.67
N GLU A 159 24.41 12.55 -5.37
CA GLU A 159 25.26 13.29 -4.45
C GLU A 159 26.45 12.44 -3.93
N GLN A 160 26.58 11.20 -4.40
CA GLN A 160 27.62 10.23 -4.00
C GLN A 160 27.72 10.01 -2.48
N ARG A 161 26.57 10.01 -1.80
CA ARG A 161 26.46 9.76 -0.36
C ARG A 161 25.52 8.62 -0.06
N SER A 162 25.55 8.14 1.18
CA SER A 162 24.54 7.19 1.69
C SER A 162 23.21 7.86 1.93
N LEU A 163 22.13 7.07 1.87
CA LEU A 163 20.78 7.50 2.19
C LEU A 163 20.67 7.76 3.72
N ASN A 164 20.04 8.87 4.09
CA ASN A 164 19.75 9.23 5.47
C ASN A 164 18.24 9.23 5.74
N ASP A 165 17.85 9.06 7.01
CA ASP A 165 16.43 9.05 7.43
C ASP A 165 15.66 10.33 7.04
N ASN A 166 16.36 11.45 6.84
CA ASN A 166 15.75 12.72 6.43
C ASN A 166 15.44 12.82 4.94
N ASP A 167 16.05 11.96 4.12
CA ASP A 167 15.90 12.00 2.67
C ASP A 167 14.53 11.44 2.22
N VAL A 168 13.91 10.65 3.08
CA VAL A 168 12.63 10.02 2.77
C VAL A 168 11.59 10.37 3.83
N LYS A 169 10.49 10.97 3.39
CA LYS A 169 9.31 11.19 4.23
C LYS A 169 8.10 10.54 3.56
N THR A 170 7.49 9.59 4.24
CA THR A 170 6.25 8.98 3.76
C THR A 170 5.10 9.99 3.71
N ALA A 171 4.10 9.76 2.86
CA ALA A 171 2.96 10.68 2.75
C ALA A 171 2.19 10.79 4.08
N CYS A 172 2.01 9.68 4.79
CA CYS A 172 1.36 9.67 6.11
C CYS A 172 2.18 10.43 7.17
N GLN A 173 3.51 10.31 7.16
CA GLN A 173 4.38 11.10 8.03
C GLN A 173 4.27 12.61 7.74
N THR A 174 4.25 12.97 6.45
CA THR A 174 4.10 14.39 6.04
C THR A 174 2.74 14.95 6.43
N ALA A 175 1.69 14.14 6.35
CA ALA A 175 0.32 14.55 6.66
C ALA A 175 0.01 14.55 8.16
N CYS A 176 0.86 13.96 9.00
CA CYS A 176 0.62 13.86 10.44
C CYS A 176 0.96 15.19 11.15
N PRO A 177 -0.02 15.97 11.62
CA PRO A 177 0.24 17.28 12.22
C PRO A 177 0.94 17.18 13.59
N THR A 178 0.77 16.07 14.29
CA THR A 178 1.36 15.83 15.61
C THR A 178 2.77 15.24 15.57
N GLY A 179 3.26 14.85 14.37
CA GLY A 179 4.55 14.18 14.24
C GLY A 179 4.61 12.76 14.88
N ALA A 180 3.44 12.13 15.08
CA ALA A 180 3.34 10.81 15.69
C ALA A 180 3.90 9.67 14.82
N ILE A 181 3.96 9.88 13.49
CA ILE A 181 4.46 8.89 12.54
C ILE A 181 5.92 9.18 12.22
N THR A 182 6.79 8.22 12.51
CA THR A 182 8.21 8.29 12.18
C THR A 182 8.56 7.16 11.20
N PHE A 183 9.37 7.49 10.20
CA PHE A 183 9.88 6.54 9.22
C PHE A 183 11.41 6.67 9.15
N GLY A 184 12.11 5.55 9.02
CA GLY A 184 13.57 5.50 8.94
C GLY A 184 14.09 4.07 8.85
N ASP A 185 15.41 3.94 8.83
CA ASP A 185 16.10 2.66 8.86
C ASP A 185 16.34 2.21 10.30
N MET A 186 15.79 1.07 10.67
CA MET A 186 15.98 0.46 12.01
C MET A 186 17.44 0.04 12.26
N ASN A 187 18.22 -0.22 11.23
CA ASN A 187 19.62 -0.61 11.36
C ASN A 187 20.56 0.60 11.54
N ASN A 188 20.07 1.79 11.26
CA ASN A 188 20.80 3.03 11.50
C ASN A 188 20.70 3.44 12.95
N LYS A 189 21.65 2.97 13.80
CA LYS A 189 21.68 3.23 15.24
C LYS A 189 21.74 4.72 15.61
N SER A 190 22.23 5.56 14.73
CA SER A 190 22.24 7.03 14.93
C SER A 190 20.99 7.71 14.35
N GLY A 191 20.08 6.96 13.77
CA GLY A 191 18.88 7.48 13.13
C GLY A 191 17.79 7.88 14.12
N LYS A 192 16.86 8.72 13.65
CA LYS A 192 15.72 9.18 14.46
C LYS A 192 14.80 8.04 14.87
N LEU A 193 14.70 6.98 14.04
CA LEU A 193 13.84 5.85 14.35
C LEU A 193 14.44 5.00 15.47
N ALA A 194 15.74 4.69 15.41
CA ALA A 194 16.43 3.93 16.45
C ALA A 194 16.29 4.61 17.82
N ASN A 195 16.56 5.92 17.90
CA ASN A 195 16.43 6.71 19.13
C ASN A 195 15.00 6.76 19.71
N LYS A 196 13.98 6.42 18.92
CA LYS A 196 12.59 6.35 19.43
C LYS A 196 12.18 4.93 19.87
N LEU A 197 12.95 3.92 19.48
CA LEU A 197 12.70 2.53 19.83
C LEU A 197 13.45 2.10 21.11
N GLU A 198 14.44 2.88 21.53
CA GLU A 198 15.08 2.78 22.84
C GLU A 198 14.22 3.41 23.94
#